data_7abcf9b8e4b8c85bd12aeeeddc87d4f0
#
_entry.id   7abcf9b8e4b8c85bd12aeeeddc87d4f0
#
_cell.length_a   1.000
_cell.length_b   1.000
_cell.length_c   1.000
_cell.angle_alpha   90.00
_cell.angle_beta   90.00
_cell.angle_gamma   90.00
#
_symmetry.space_group_name_H-M   'P 1'
#
loop_
_entity.id
_entity.type
_entity.pdbx_description
1 polymer ?
#
loop_
_entity_poly.entity_id
_entity_poly.type
_entity_poly.pdbx_seq_one_letter_code
_entity_poly.pdbx_strand_id
1 'polypeptide(L)'
;AGFARLLNCTWPGPAFSTMTSHRQKHAGPCMCIRNRKEASDGAPGGVRPSTLLPPDTMRFTKEEIEARWAAHIEKQMVEIPGTQRPGFSPVYRNAAFPMNPPMTNPYDSFMNHLKEKPDANCLGHRPFDEGKGDLADYYSWRSYADVAKELTDLGSALSKFQEEGLLKPRPNDKNISEPGLTNFTVAYWGANRPESMITMLSQHSYTRQSVLLYDNFDAAGSCYILQHSVTRVLLCPSKYVPIVLRNADKLPALKVIVLIDRPGSASATLGELSKLQLVREWAAMHGIEVRNYKEVLDIGARHPYPHVPNKDLNNLSTLCYTSGTTGLPKGVRVTTRGLLEGLEGLRWVISDRELVSISYLPLAHIYERGWETYVLYMGGSIGYFSGQIERLMEDLQILQPTVMPSVPRVLNRIAGQIQMQMDAPGLKGKLLTKAVHAKLENYYKTGSVTHALWDRLVFRKVRALLGGHVGLILTGSAPCRRDVLELLRIALCTDIREGYGQTENNAYASIMGPGDRRVGCVGPVNPGVELRLRDCPELGYTSQDKPCPRGEIVLRSNSVFDGYEGDEKKTKETLMPGEDGKGPWLLTGDVGRIDEYGRLQIIDRVKNLIKLAQGEYIAIEKVE
;
A
#
# COMPACT_ATOMS: atom_id res chain seq x y z
N ALA A 1 -28.84 -14.53 0.45
CA ALA A 1 -29.53 -15.41 -0.52
C ALA A 1 -28.53 -16.11 -1.46
N GLY A 2 -27.44 -15.47 -1.87
CA GLY A 2 -26.40 -16.07 -2.72
C GLY A 2 -25.60 -17.20 -2.06
N PHE A 3 -25.38 -17.11 -0.76
CA PHE A 3 -24.57 -18.08 -0.02
C PHE A 3 -25.25 -19.44 0.21
N ALA A 4 -26.56 -19.47 0.25
CA ALA A 4 -27.33 -20.71 0.40
C ALA A 4 -27.34 -21.58 -0.89
N ARG A 5 -27.14 -20.97 -2.06
CA ARG A 5 -27.09 -21.70 -3.35
C ARG A 5 -25.77 -22.45 -3.59
N LEU A 6 -24.66 -21.98 -3.01
CA LEU A 6 -23.33 -22.59 -3.19
C LEU A 6 -23.14 -23.96 -2.53
N LEU A 7 -24.03 -24.34 -1.61
CA LEU A 7 -23.97 -25.65 -0.95
C LEU A 7 -24.78 -26.76 -1.67
N ASN A 8 -25.55 -26.43 -2.70
CA ASN A 8 -26.41 -27.38 -3.42
C ASN A 8 -26.04 -27.67 -4.89
N CYS A 9 -24.94 -27.13 -5.41
CA CYS A 9 -24.51 -27.45 -6.78
C CYS A 9 -23.73 -28.76 -6.83
N THR A 10 -24.34 -29.79 -7.35
CA THR A 10 -23.69 -30.99 -7.90
C THR A 10 -23.15 -30.64 -9.28
N TRP A 11 -21.85 -30.66 -9.45
CA TRP A 11 -21.17 -30.50 -10.74
C TRP A 11 -20.84 -31.86 -11.35
N PRO A 12 -21.07 -32.06 -12.67
CA PRO A 12 -20.49 -33.20 -13.39
C PRO A 12 -19.03 -32.90 -13.71
N GLY A 13 -18.11 -33.82 -13.38
CA GLY A 13 -16.69 -33.68 -13.63
C GLY A 13 -16.34 -33.75 -15.13
N PRO A 14 -15.32 -33.04 -15.60
CA PRO A 14 -14.77 -33.28 -16.92
C PRO A 14 -13.77 -34.44 -16.89
N ALA A 15 -13.82 -35.23 -17.97
CA ALA A 15 -12.97 -36.39 -18.24
C ALA A 15 -11.52 -35.99 -18.42
N PHE A 16 -10.61 -36.71 -17.76
CA PHE A 16 -9.17 -36.65 -18.00
C PHE A 16 -8.83 -37.33 -19.32
N SER A 17 -8.17 -36.60 -20.23
CA SER A 17 -7.36 -37.16 -21.30
C SER A 17 -5.90 -37.07 -20.92
N THR A 18 -5.27 -38.21 -20.83
CA THR A 18 -3.84 -38.43 -20.65
C THR A 18 -3.06 -38.02 -21.90
N MET A 19 -2.02 -37.18 -21.73
CA MET A 19 -0.92 -37.10 -22.69
C MET A 19 0.42 -37.22 -21.99
N THR A 20 1.16 -38.16 -22.49
CA THR A 20 2.44 -38.70 -22.04
C THR A 20 3.63 -37.78 -22.32
N SER A 21 4.57 -37.91 -21.45
CA SER A 21 5.93 -37.32 -21.38
C SER A 21 6.80 -37.45 -22.63
N HIS A 22 7.62 -36.44 -22.93
CA HIS A 22 8.97 -36.67 -23.44
C HIS A 22 9.98 -35.75 -22.75
N ARG A 23 10.91 -36.39 -22.04
CA ARG A 23 12.16 -35.79 -21.53
C ARG A 23 13.18 -35.74 -22.68
N GLN A 24 13.89 -34.62 -22.82
CA GLN A 24 15.26 -34.64 -23.34
C GLN A 24 16.17 -33.75 -22.48
N LYS A 25 17.24 -34.41 -22.03
CA LYS A 25 18.39 -33.83 -21.33
C LYS A 25 19.38 -33.30 -22.37
N HIS A 26 19.97 -32.14 -22.14
CA HIS A 26 21.34 -31.86 -22.59
C HIS A 26 22.08 -31.03 -21.52
N ALA A 27 23.30 -31.53 -21.24
CA ALA A 27 24.24 -31.01 -20.25
C ALA A 27 25.45 -30.35 -20.96
N GLY A 28 25.94 -29.29 -20.30
CA GLY A 28 27.34 -28.83 -20.24
C GLY A 28 27.85 -27.90 -21.33
N PRO A 29 29.03 -27.24 -21.17
CA PRO A 29 29.87 -27.15 -19.96
C PRO A 29 30.30 -25.71 -19.53
N CYS A 30 30.90 -25.61 -18.33
CA CYS A 30 31.71 -24.53 -17.77
C CYS A 30 32.77 -23.91 -18.70
N MET A 31 32.97 -22.59 -18.57
CA MET A 31 34.30 -21.98 -18.83
C MET A 31 34.58 -20.85 -17.83
N CYS A 32 35.66 -21.03 -17.07
CA CYS A 32 36.35 -20.04 -16.24
C CYS A 32 37.16 -19.06 -17.10
N ILE A 33 37.12 -17.76 -16.82
CA ILE A 33 38.24 -16.84 -17.17
C ILE A 33 38.41 -15.78 -16.06
N ARG A 34 39.47 -15.94 -15.33
CA ARG A 34 40.63 -15.13 -14.91
C ARG A 34 40.45 -13.62 -14.62
N ASN A 35 40.90 -13.30 -13.41
CA ASN A 35 41.42 -12.05 -12.86
C ASN A 35 42.27 -11.18 -13.78
N ARG A 36 42.12 -9.88 -13.69
CA ARG A 36 43.25 -8.92 -13.81
C ARG A 36 43.13 -7.85 -12.71
N LYS A 37 44.28 -7.64 -12.07
CA LYS A 37 44.63 -6.65 -11.04
C LYS A 37 45.15 -5.35 -11.67
N GLU A 38 44.99 -4.29 -10.84
CA GLU A 38 45.90 -3.12 -10.67
C GLU A 38 45.80 -1.91 -11.62
N ALA A 39 45.53 -0.73 -11.08
CA ALA A 39 46.54 0.24 -10.64
C ALA A 39 45.92 1.46 -9.95
N SER A 40 46.62 1.93 -8.92
CA SER A 40 46.43 3.13 -8.11
C SER A 40 46.70 4.41 -8.91
N ASP A 41 46.01 5.53 -8.56
CA ASP A 41 46.69 6.76 -8.13
C ASP A 41 45.70 7.80 -7.59
N GLY A 42 46.11 8.53 -6.58
CA GLY A 42 45.32 9.42 -5.78
C GLY A 42 45.31 10.88 -6.23
N ALA A 43 44.29 11.62 -5.79
CA ALA A 43 44.29 13.06 -5.50
C ALA A 43 43.10 13.43 -4.59
N PRO A 44 43.17 14.53 -3.80
CA PRO A 44 42.38 14.72 -2.58
C PRO A 44 41.15 15.62 -2.77
N GLY A 45 40.12 15.39 -1.96
CA GLY A 45 39.18 16.43 -1.55
C GLY A 45 37.95 16.61 -2.45
N GLY A 46 37.02 15.69 -2.42
CA GLY A 46 35.67 15.90 -2.90
C GLY A 46 34.70 15.17 -1.97
N VAL A 47 33.67 15.87 -1.51
CA VAL A 47 32.53 15.28 -0.80
C VAL A 47 31.98 14.15 -1.67
N ARG A 48 32.15 12.90 -1.20
CA ARG A 48 31.63 11.73 -1.92
C ARG A 48 30.11 11.78 -1.94
N PRO A 49 29.46 11.69 -3.12
CA PRO A 49 28.04 11.39 -3.16
C PRO A 49 27.83 10.03 -2.50
N SER A 50 26.76 9.88 -1.73
CA SER A 50 26.37 8.62 -1.11
C SER A 50 26.23 7.56 -2.22
N THR A 51 27.20 6.67 -2.30
CA THR A 51 27.17 5.54 -3.19
C THR A 51 25.97 4.66 -2.84
N LEU A 52 24.98 4.63 -3.72
CA LEU A 52 24.02 3.55 -3.77
C LEU A 52 24.82 2.26 -3.92
N LEU A 53 24.74 1.39 -2.94
CA LEU A 53 25.36 0.06 -3.00
C LEU A 53 24.71 -0.73 -4.16
N PRO A 54 25.48 -1.57 -4.90
CA PRO A 54 24.89 -2.42 -5.93
C PRO A 54 23.80 -3.31 -5.34
N PRO A 55 22.78 -3.67 -6.14
CA PRO A 55 21.56 -4.34 -5.64
C PRO A 55 21.76 -5.70 -4.95
N ASP A 56 22.97 -6.27 -4.99
CA ASP A 56 23.25 -7.60 -4.45
C ASP A 56 23.90 -7.63 -3.05
N THR A 57 24.18 -6.48 -2.43
CA THR A 57 24.82 -6.45 -1.11
C THR A 57 23.78 -6.30 0.00
N MET A 58 23.42 -7.41 0.63
CA MET A 58 22.52 -7.68 1.74
C MET A 58 21.10 -8.14 1.36
N ARG A 59 20.99 -9.11 0.50
CA ARG A 59 19.74 -9.87 0.35
C ARG A 59 19.77 -11.06 1.29
N PHE A 60 18.97 -11.00 2.37
CA PHE A 60 18.69 -12.19 3.18
C PHE A 60 17.81 -13.14 2.37
N THR A 61 18.11 -14.43 2.43
CA THR A 61 17.20 -15.46 1.90
C THR A 61 15.95 -15.54 2.78
N LYS A 62 14.92 -16.18 2.28
CA LYS A 62 13.70 -16.43 3.04
C LYS A 62 14.00 -17.16 4.34
N GLU A 63 14.82 -18.19 4.27
CA GLU A 63 15.23 -19.02 5.41
C GLU A 63 15.99 -18.18 6.46
N GLU A 64 16.86 -17.28 6.02
CA GLU A 64 17.58 -16.36 6.92
C GLU A 64 16.64 -15.37 7.59
N ILE A 65 15.67 -14.82 6.85
CA ILE A 65 14.64 -13.92 7.39
C ILE A 65 13.81 -14.66 8.45
N GLU A 66 13.28 -15.84 8.13
CA GLU A 66 12.46 -16.64 9.04
C GLU A 66 13.26 -17.07 10.28
N ALA A 67 14.53 -17.48 10.12
CA ALA A 67 15.41 -17.84 11.23
C ALA A 67 15.69 -16.66 12.17
N ARG A 68 15.92 -15.46 11.62
CA ARG A 68 16.13 -14.24 12.43
C ARG A 68 14.88 -13.88 13.23
N TRP A 69 13.70 -13.91 12.62
CA TRP A 69 12.45 -13.67 13.35
C TRP A 69 12.20 -14.73 14.44
N ALA A 70 12.41 -16.01 14.13
CA ALA A 70 12.26 -17.09 15.10
C ALA A 70 13.21 -16.96 16.29
N ALA A 71 14.46 -16.56 16.05
CA ALA A 71 15.46 -16.35 17.11
C ALA A 71 15.09 -15.19 18.06
N HIS A 72 14.25 -14.26 17.63
CA HIS A 72 13.87 -13.06 18.40
C HIS A 72 12.39 -13.04 18.82
N ILE A 73 11.68 -14.17 18.67
CA ILE A 73 10.23 -14.24 18.94
C ILE A 73 9.84 -13.89 20.39
N GLU A 74 10.73 -14.14 21.35
CA GLU A 74 10.53 -13.84 22.78
C GLU A 74 11.08 -12.47 23.19
N LYS A 75 11.85 -11.80 22.33
CA LYS A 75 12.33 -10.42 22.55
C LYS A 75 12.48 -9.70 21.22
N GLN A 76 11.39 -9.08 20.77
CA GLN A 76 11.26 -8.57 19.40
C GLN A 76 11.84 -7.16 19.22
N MET A 77 11.96 -6.37 20.29
CA MET A 77 12.68 -5.09 20.29
C MET A 77 13.80 -5.09 21.31
N VAL A 78 14.85 -4.33 21.01
CA VAL A 78 16.00 -4.10 21.89
C VAL A 78 16.10 -2.61 22.20
N GLU A 79 16.47 -2.32 23.45
CA GLU A 79 16.80 -0.97 23.90
C GLU A 79 18.19 -0.56 23.40
N ILE A 80 18.34 0.71 23.01
CA ILE A 80 19.64 1.29 22.70
C ILE A 80 20.21 1.87 23.97
N PRO A 81 21.36 1.36 24.49
CA PRO A 81 21.95 1.83 25.72
C PRO A 81 22.27 3.32 25.71
N GLY A 82 22.09 3.99 26.83
CA GLY A 82 22.42 5.41 27.00
C GLY A 82 21.44 6.41 26.35
N THR A 83 20.29 5.92 25.84
CA THR A 83 19.28 6.78 25.19
C THR A 83 18.12 7.20 26.10
N GLN A 84 18.10 6.70 27.34
CA GLN A 84 17.10 7.10 28.34
C GLN A 84 17.22 8.61 28.65
N ARG A 85 16.07 9.29 28.73
CA ARG A 85 15.97 10.73 29.03
C ARG A 85 14.80 11.04 29.95
N PRO A 86 14.81 12.14 30.69
CA PRO A 86 13.66 12.58 31.45
C PRO A 86 12.43 12.77 30.55
N GLY A 87 11.29 12.21 30.96
CA GLY A 87 10.04 12.27 30.20
C GLY A 87 9.92 11.34 29.00
N PHE A 88 10.91 10.44 28.79
CA PHE A 88 10.92 9.47 27.71
C PHE A 88 11.45 8.11 28.15
N SER A 89 11.02 7.06 27.47
CA SER A 89 11.67 5.75 27.56
C SER A 89 13.04 5.74 26.86
N PRO A 90 13.86 4.68 27.01
CA PRO A 90 14.94 4.39 26.08
C PRO A 90 14.42 4.32 24.63
N VAL A 91 15.33 4.43 23.67
CA VAL A 91 15.02 4.19 22.27
C VAL A 91 15.03 2.68 22.00
N TYR A 92 14.02 2.19 21.31
CA TYR A 92 13.87 0.80 20.89
C TYR A 92 14.10 0.63 19.39
N ARG A 93 14.66 -0.50 18.98
CA ARG A 93 14.81 -0.94 17.59
C ARG A 93 14.34 -2.38 17.41
N ASN A 94 14.09 -2.77 16.17
CA ASN A 94 13.84 -4.16 15.81
C ASN A 94 15.03 -5.06 16.20
N ALA A 95 14.78 -6.15 16.93
CA ALA A 95 15.84 -7.04 17.40
C ALA A 95 16.37 -7.94 16.28
N ALA A 96 15.51 -8.44 15.40
CA ALA A 96 15.89 -9.30 14.29
C ALA A 96 16.68 -8.54 13.21
N PHE A 97 16.34 -7.25 12.99
CA PHE A 97 16.94 -6.37 11.98
C PHE A 97 17.21 -4.99 12.56
N PRO A 98 18.26 -4.82 13.37
CA PRO A 98 18.57 -3.54 14.02
C PRO A 98 19.22 -2.51 13.10
N MET A 99 19.41 -2.83 11.82
CA MET A 99 20.00 -1.96 10.79
C MET A 99 18.92 -1.34 9.89
N ASN A 100 19.28 -0.25 9.22
CA ASN A 100 18.45 0.32 8.15
C ASN A 100 18.47 -0.59 6.92
N PRO A 101 17.33 -0.76 6.23
CA PRO A 101 17.30 -1.50 4.98
C PRO A 101 18.09 -0.76 3.88
N PRO A 102 18.70 -1.48 2.94
CA PRO A 102 19.28 -0.88 1.75
C PRO A 102 18.18 -0.20 0.93
N MET A 103 18.54 0.83 0.14
CA MET A 103 17.56 1.56 -0.67
C MET A 103 17.81 1.32 -2.15
N THR A 104 16.87 0.62 -2.81
CA THR A 104 16.85 0.44 -4.26
C THR A 104 15.69 1.26 -4.84
N ASN A 105 15.93 2.06 -5.88
CA ASN A 105 14.89 2.91 -6.46
C ASN A 105 13.73 2.04 -7.01
N PRO A 106 12.44 2.35 -6.70
CA PRO A 106 11.30 1.60 -7.21
C PRO A 106 11.24 1.56 -8.74
N TYR A 107 11.68 2.62 -9.40
CA TYR A 107 11.81 2.65 -10.85
C TYR A 107 12.78 1.58 -11.36
N ASP A 108 13.97 1.48 -10.75
CA ASP A 108 14.98 0.48 -11.14
C ASP A 108 14.47 -0.94 -10.89
N SER A 109 13.76 -1.17 -9.80
CA SER A 109 13.15 -2.47 -9.52
C SER A 109 12.11 -2.85 -10.56
N PHE A 110 11.19 -1.95 -10.92
CA PHE A 110 10.22 -2.18 -11.99
C PHE A 110 10.89 -2.48 -13.34
N MET A 111 11.92 -1.70 -13.72
CA MET A 111 12.66 -1.89 -14.97
C MET A 111 13.46 -3.21 -15.00
N ASN A 112 13.93 -3.69 -13.84
CA ASN A 112 14.57 -5.01 -13.75
C ASN A 112 13.55 -6.13 -13.98
N HIS A 113 12.36 -6.07 -13.37
CA HIS A 113 11.30 -7.05 -13.63
C HIS A 113 10.81 -7.02 -15.07
N LEU A 114 10.72 -5.82 -15.68
CA LEU A 114 10.41 -5.69 -17.11
C LEU A 114 11.43 -6.44 -17.99
N LYS A 115 12.72 -6.37 -17.65
CA LYS A 115 13.77 -7.08 -18.40
C LYS A 115 13.72 -8.60 -18.20
N GLU A 116 13.46 -9.03 -16.96
CA GLU A 116 13.47 -10.45 -16.58
C GLU A 116 12.22 -11.19 -17.07
N LYS A 117 11.06 -10.53 -17.03
CA LYS A 117 9.76 -11.15 -17.29
C LYS A 117 8.74 -10.19 -17.94
N PRO A 118 9.01 -9.71 -19.17
CA PRO A 118 8.19 -8.69 -19.83
C PRO A 118 6.72 -9.12 -20.02
N ASP A 119 6.49 -10.41 -20.27
CA ASP A 119 5.16 -10.97 -20.55
C ASP A 119 4.40 -11.42 -19.30
N ALA A 120 4.99 -11.28 -18.10
CA ALA A 120 4.31 -11.65 -16.88
C ALA A 120 3.15 -10.69 -16.58
N ASN A 121 2.09 -11.22 -15.94
CA ASN A 121 0.96 -10.43 -15.48
C ASN A 121 1.44 -9.31 -14.53
N CYS A 122 0.96 -8.08 -14.77
CA CYS A 122 1.27 -6.92 -13.96
C CYS A 122 0.01 -6.31 -13.36
N LEU A 123 -0.88 -5.75 -14.18
CA LEU A 123 -2.13 -5.11 -13.74
C LEU A 123 -3.34 -5.74 -14.44
N GLY A 124 -4.28 -6.26 -13.65
CA GLY A 124 -5.45 -6.97 -14.17
C GLY A 124 -6.78 -6.36 -13.74
N HIS A 125 -7.79 -6.46 -14.57
CA HIS A 125 -9.17 -6.06 -14.26
C HIS A 125 -10.16 -7.03 -14.89
N ARG A 126 -11.38 -7.07 -14.37
CA ARG A 126 -12.48 -7.81 -14.97
C ARG A 126 -13.11 -6.97 -16.09
N PRO A 127 -13.04 -7.38 -17.36
CA PRO A 127 -13.69 -6.64 -18.44
C PRO A 127 -15.23 -6.81 -18.37
N PHE A 128 -15.95 -5.86 -18.96
CA PHE A 128 -17.40 -6.01 -19.18
C PHE A 128 -17.62 -6.98 -20.33
N ASP A 129 -18.45 -8.00 -20.11
CA ASP A 129 -18.84 -8.98 -21.12
C ASP A 129 -20.22 -8.58 -21.69
N GLU A 130 -20.23 -8.06 -22.91
CA GLU A 130 -21.45 -7.60 -23.57
C GLU A 130 -22.47 -8.76 -23.76
N GLY A 131 -21.99 -9.99 -23.96
CA GLY A 131 -22.83 -11.16 -24.14
C GLY A 131 -23.58 -11.56 -22.87
N LYS A 132 -22.97 -11.31 -21.70
CA LYS A 132 -23.59 -11.54 -20.39
C LYS A 132 -24.35 -10.33 -19.86
N GLY A 133 -24.05 -9.12 -20.35
CA GLY A 133 -24.50 -7.85 -19.76
C GLY A 133 -23.95 -7.59 -18.35
N ASP A 134 -22.81 -8.21 -17.99
CA ASP A 134 -22.16 -8.13 -16.70
C ASP A 134 -20.63 -8.27 -16.85
N LEU A 135 -19.89 -8.24 -15.73
CA LEU A 135 -18.45 -8.46 -15.75
C LEU A 135 -18.09 -9.92 -16.08
N ALA A 136 -16.99 -10.09 -16.77
CA ALA A 136 -16.46 -11.41 -17.14
C ALA A 136 -16.02 -12.22 -15.91
N ASP A 137 -16.03 -13.57 -16.03
CA ASP A 137 -15.56 -14.49 -14.99
C ASP A 137 -14.06 -14.75 -15.09
N TYR A 138 -13.30 -13.77 -15.58
CA TYR A 138 -11.84 -13.80 -15.67
C TYR A 138 -11.25 -12.39 -15.57
N TYR A 139 -9.96 -12.33 -15.24
CA TYR A 139 -9.18 -11.10 -15.28
C TYR A 139 -8.48 -10.97 -16.63
N SER A 140 -8.63 -9.81 -17.28
CA SER A 140 -7.81 -9.39 -18.41
C SER A 140 -6.57 -8.69 -17.84
N TRP A 141 -5.39 -9.17 -18.24
CA TRP A 141 -4.12 -8.71 -17.71
C TRP A 141 -3.36 -7.84 -18.71
N ARG A 142 -2.80 -6.74 -18.22
CA ARG A 142 -1.69 -6.02 -18.85
C ARG A 142 -0.40 -6.64 -18.33
N SER A 143 0.51 -7.00 -19.23
CA SER A 143 1.85 -7.48 -18.89
C SER A 143 2.74 -6.35 -18.37
N TYR A 144 3.90 -6.68 -17.82
CA TYR A 144 4.91 -5.66 -17.47
C TYR A 144 5.29 -4.81 -18.68
N ALA A 145 5.39 -5.40 -19.87
CA ALA A 145 5.67 -4.68 -21.12
C ALA A 145 4.54 -3.72 -21.51
N ASP A 146 3.28 -4.15 -21.39
CA ASP A 146 2.12 -3.29 -21.66
C ASP A 146 2.11 -2.08 -20.71
N VAL A 147 2.29 -2.33 -19.41
CA VAL A 147 2.34 -1.27 -18.39
C VAL A 147 3.51 -0.32 -18.63
N ALA A 148 4.70 -0.84 -18.96
CA ALA A 148 5.86 -0.02 -19.28
C ALA A 148 5.61 0.86 -20.51
N LYS A 149 4.95 0.33 -21.52
CA LYS A 149 4.55 1.10 -22.70
C LYS A 149 3.57 2.21 -22.34
N GLU A 150 2.48 1.88 -21.63
CA GLU A 150 1.45 2.88 -21.27
C GLU A 150 2.01 3.98 -20.35
N LEU A 151 2.85 3.66 -19.36
CA LEU A 151 3.44 4.68 -18.48
C LEU A 151 4.40 5.59 -19.25
N THR A 152 5.13 5.04 -20.23
CA THR A 152 6.04 5.80 -21.10
C THR A 152 5.26 6.72 -22.03
N ASP A 153 4.22 6.21 -22.66
CA ASP A 153 3.36 7.00 -23.56
C ASP A 153 2.67 8.13 -22.80
N LEU A 154 2.12 7.85 -21.60
CA LEU A 154 1.51 8.89 -20.76
C LEU A 154 2.54 9.95 -20.35
N GLY A 155 3.69 9.54 -19.86
CA GLY A 155 4.75 10.46 -19.44
C GLY A 155 5.30 11.31 -20.58
N SER A 156 5.46 10.72 -21.76
CA SER A 156 5.90 11.38 -23.00
C SER A 156 4.89 12.42 -23.47
N ALA A 157 3.59 12.09 -23.46
CA ALA A 157 2.55 13.06 -23.81
C ALA A 157 2.56 14.29 -22.88
N LEU A 158 2.71 14.06 -21.57
CA LEU A 158 2.80 15.15 -20.61
C LEU A 158 4.07 15.99 -20.79
N SER A 159 5.19 15.37 -21.20
CA SER A 159 6.41 16.10 -21.58
C SER A 159 6.18 16.96 -22.82
N LYS A 160 5.46 16.43 -23.81
CA LYS A 160 5.10 17.19 -25.03
C LYS A 160 4.22 18.39 -24.70
N PHE A 161 3.19 18.23 -23.84
CA PHE A 161 2.35 19.35 -23.41
C PHE A 161 3.13 20.41 -22.64
N GLN A 162 4.18 20.02 -21.94
CA GLN A 162 5.08 20.95 -21.26
C GLN A 162 5.98 21.69 -22.26
N GLU A 163 6.55 21.00 -23.25
CA GLU A 163 7.33 21.60 -24.33
C GLU A 163 6.51 22.64 -25.11
N GLU A 164 5.23 22.36 -25.33
CA GLU A 164 4.27 23.26 -25.98
C GLU A 164 3.82 24.44 -25.09
N GLY A 165 4.28 24.50 -23.83
CA GLY A 165 3.97 25.57 -22.88
C GLY A 165 2.59 25.46 -22.21
N LEU A 166 1.84 24.37 -22.46
CA LEU A 166 0.54 24.12 -21.83
C LEU A 166 0.69 23.81 -20.35
N LEU A 167 1.70 23.01 -19.98
CA LEU A 167 1.99 22.61 -18.60
C LEU A 167 3.22 23.39 -18.09
N LYS A 168 3.01 24.21 -17.06
CA LYS A 168 4.07 24.99 -16.43
C LYS A 168 4.52 24.34 -15.13
N PRO A 169 5.80 24.54 -14.72
CA PRO A 169 6.29 24.06 -13.41
C PRO A 169 5.44 24.58 -12.27
N ARG A 170 5.54 23.89 -11.14
CA ARG A 170 4.97 24.34 -9.89
C ARG A 170 5.73 25.59 -9.41
N PRO A 171 5.05 26.67 -8.99
CA PRO A 171 5.71 27.84 -8.44
C PRO A 171 6.51 27.48 -7.18
N ASN A 172 7.72 28.01 -7.06
CA ASN A 172 8.58 27.87 -5.86
C ASN A 172 8.90 26.43 -5.44
N ASP A 173 8.94 25.48 -6.39
CA ASP A 173 9.39 24.13 -6.06
C ASP A 173 10.90 24.12 -5.77
N LYS A 174 11.24 24.00 -4.48
CA LYS A 174 12.64 23.93 -4.00
C LYS A 174 13.29 22.56 -4.33
N ASN A 175 12.52 21.61 -4.85
CA ASN A 175 12.94 20.23 -5.10
C ASN A 175 13.48 20.00 -6.52
N ILE A 176 13.69 21.04 -7.32
CA ILE A 176 14.29 20.92 -8.64
C ILE A 176 15.80 21.10 -8.49
N SER A 177 16.50 19.97 -8.36
CA SER A 177 17.97 19.97 -8.26
C SER A 177 18.68 19.97 -9.61
N GLU A 178 17.97 19.77 -10.74
CA GLU A 178 18.56 19.73 -12.07
C GLU A 178 17.91 20.76 -13.02
N PRO A 179 18.71 21.55 -13.76
CA PRO A 179 18.20 22.45 -14.80
C PRO A 179 17.48 21.67 -15.90
N GLY A 180 16.26 22.06 -16.23
CA GLY A 180 15.46 21.42 -17.29
C GLY A 180 14.43 20.39 -16.80
N LEU A 181 14.50 19.94 -15.55
CA LEU A 181 13.44 19.16 -14.91
C LEU A 181 12.38 20.10 -14.38
N THR A 182 11.20 20.02 -14.96
CA THR A 182 10.07 20.81 -14.50
C THR A 182 9.06 19.90 -13.84
N ASN A 183 8.92 20.08 -12.54
CA ASN A 183 7.99 19.35 -11.72
C ASN A 183 6.60 20.03 -11.75
N PHE A 184 5.57 19.25 -12.02
CA PHE A 184 4.18 19.65 -11.87
C PHE A 184 3.36 18.51 -11.30
N THR A 185 2.21 18.84 -10.73
CA THR A 185 1.33 17.87 -10.08
C THR A 185 0.35 17.26 -11.06
N VAL A 186 0.27 15.93 -11.07
CA VAL A 186 -0.72 15.15 -11.79
C VAL A 186 -1.63 14.46 -10.77
N ALA A 187 -2.92 14.71 -10.87
CA ALA A 187 -3.91 14.10 -9.99
C ALA A 187 -4.66 12.97 -10.69
N TYR A 188 -5.03 11.98 -9.92
CA TYR A 188 -5.99 10.95 -10.29
C TYR A 188 -7.18 10.98 -9.33
N TRP A 189 -8.39 11.03 -9.86
CA TRP A 189 -9.62 11.00 -9.06
C TRP A 189 -10.55 9.90 -9.58
N GLY A 190 -10.69 8.83 -8.83
CA GLY A 190 -11.55 7.70 -9.20
C GLY A 190 -11.28 6.46 -8.37
N ALA A 191 -12.06 5.41 -8.62
CA ALA A 191 -11.83 4.09 -8.05
C ALA A 191 -10.50 3.49 -8.54
N ASN A 192 -9.97 2.54 -7.78
CA ASN A 192 -8.76 1.82 -8.15
C ASN A 192 -8.96 1.06 -9.48
N ARG A 193 -7.99 1.22 -10.37
CA ARG A 193 -7.96 0.55 -11.68
C ARG A 193 -6.54 0.63 -12.27
N PRO A 194 -6.20 -0.14 -13.32
CA PRO A 194 -4.86 -0.11 -13.90
C PRO A 194 -4.34 1.29 -14.21
N GLU A 195 -5.19 2.20 -14.73
CA GLU A 195 -4.81 3.57 -15.09
C GLU A 195 -4.40 4.41 -13.88
N SER A 196 -4.92 4.11 -12.67
CA SER A 196 -4.50 4.81 -11.44
C SER A 196 -3.04 4.51 -11.08
N MET A 197 -2.64 3.25 -11.16
CA MET A 197 -1.26 2.83 -10.91
C MET A 197 -0.32 3.27 -12.04
N ILE A 198 -0.73 3.13 -13.30
CA ILE A 198 0.03 3.62 -14.45
C ILE A 198 0.29 5.14 -14.34
N THR A 199 -0.72 5.91 -13.90
CA THR A 199 -0.53 7.34 -13.62
C THR A 199 0.57 7.55 -12.60
N MET A 200 0.55 6.85 -11.48
CA MET A 200 1.55 6.99 -10.42
C MET A 200 2.95 6.58 -10.89
N LEU A 201 3.07 5.42 -11.55
CA LEU A 201 4.35 4.91 -12.10
C LEU A 201 4.92 5.87 -13.15
N SER A 202 4.07 6.43 -14.03
CA SER A 202 4.48 7.43 -15.01
C SER A 202 5.08 8.66 -14.33
N GLN A 203 4.47 9.16 -13.24
CA GLN A 203 5.03 10.31 -12.54
C GLN A 203 6.38 10.00 -11.88
N HIS A 204 6.56 8.82 -11.33
CA HIS A 204 7.85 8.36 -10.81
C HIS A 204 8.93 8.25 -11.90
N SER A 205 8.56 7.81 -13.11
CA SER A 205 9.48 7.66 -14.25
C SER A 205 9.93 9.00 -14.85
N TYR A 206 9.22 10.09 -14.57
CA TYR A 206 9.52 11.43 -15.11
C TYR A 206 9.73 12.50 -14.03
N THR A 207 9.99 12.09 -12.78
CA THR A 207 10.24 12.99 -11.63
C THR A 207 9.12 14.02 -11.44
N ARG A 208 7.86 13.61 -11.55
CA ARG A 208 6.69 14.45 -11.32
C ARG A 208 5.95 14.04 -10.06
N GLN A 209 5.16 14.94 -9.51
CA GLN A 209 4.37 14.66 -8.31
C GLN A 209 3.03 14.04 -8.66
N SER A 210 2.61 13.05 -7.88
CA SER A 210 1.26 12.48 -7.98
C SER A 210 0.38 12.88 -6.80
N VAL A 211 -0.92 13.00 -7.06
CA VAL A 211 -1.96 13.17 -6.04
C VAL A 211 -3.11 12.24 -6.38
N LEU A 212 -3.51 11.40 -5.43
CA LEU A 212 -4.66 10.52 -5.62
C LEU A 212 -5.79 10.95 -4.69
N LEU A 213 -6.98 11.13 -5.25
CA LEU A 213 -8.16 11.55 -4.52
C LEU A 213 -9.06 10.34 -4.26
N TYR A 214 -9.69 10.33 -3.08
CA TYR A 214 -10.71 9.32 -2.77
C TYR A 214 -11.93 9.48 -3.67
N ASP A 215 -12.46 8.36 -4.16
CA ASP A 215 -13.66 8.33 -5.03
C ASP A 215 -14.91 8.88 -4.33
N ASN A 216 -14.94 8.81 -2.99
CA ASN A 216 -16.07 9.21 -2.15
C ASN A 216 -15.91 10.58 -1.47
N PHE A 217 -14.89 11.38 -1.81
CA PHE A 217 -14.80 12.75 -1.31
C PHE A 217 -15.90 13.61 -1.91
N ASP A 218 -16.38 14.57 -1.12
CA ASP A 218 -17.31 15.57 -1.62
C ASP A 218 -16.65 16.53 -2.62
N ALA A 219 -17.48 17.27 -3.33
CA ALA A 219 -17.01 18.20 -4.35
C ALA A 219 -16.10 19.31 -3.77
N ALA A 220 -16.40 19.78 -2.55
CA ALA A 220 -15.64 20.85 -1.90
C ALA A 220 -14.24 20.38 -1.51
N GLY A 221 -14.15 19.23 -0.84
CA GLY A 221 -12.87 18.64 -0.46
C GLY A 221 -12.00 18.27 -1.66
N SER A 222 -12.60 17.70 -2.70
CA SER A 222 -11.89 17.36 -3.94
C SER A 222 -11.35 18.60 -4.65
N CYS A 223 -12.15 19.64 -4.82
CA CYS A 223 -11.69 20.89 -5.40
C CYS A 223 -10.61 21.57 -4.55
N TYR A 224 -10.75 21.55 -3.23
CA TYR A 224 -9.70 22.03 -2.34
C TYR A 224 -8.38 21.31 -2.56
N ILE A 225 -8.39 19.97 -2.64
CA ILE A 225 -7.18 19.18 -2.88
C ILE A 225 -6.53 19.55 -4.22
N LEU A 226 -7.30 19.65 -5.30
CA LEU A 226 -6.81 20.03 -6.63
C LEU A 226 -6.19 21.43 -6.64
N GLN A 227 -6.80 22.37 -5.93
CA GLN A 227 -6.30 23.75 -5.77
C GLN A 227 -5.02 23.78 -4.93
N HIS A 228 -5.04 23.17 -3.74
CA HIS A 228 -3.95 23.17 -2.77
C HIS A 228 -2.69 22.45 -3.31
N SER A 229 -2.87 21.36 -4.06
CA SER A 229 -1.78 20.65 -4.70
C SER A 229 -1.26 21.32 -5.98
N VAL A 230 -1.87 22.42 -6.42
CA VAL A 230 -1.53 23.10 -7.68
C VAL A 230 -1.56 22.13 -8.88
N THR A 231 -2.60 21.28 -8.93
CA THR A 231 -2.75 20.25 -9.96
C THR A 231 -2.83 20.85 -11.35
N ARG A 232 -1.99 20.37 -12.28
CA ARG A 232 -1.97 20.78 -13.70
C ARG A 232 -2.77 19.85 -14.59
N VAL A 233 -2.73 18.55 -14.28
CA VAL A 233 -3.40 17.50 -15.05
C VAL A 233 -4.24 16.67 -14.10
N LEU A 234 -5.49 16.42 -14.48
CA LEU A 234 -6.40 15.55 -13.75
C LEU A 234 -6.83 14.38 -14.63
N LEU A 235 -6.53 13.15 -14.21
CA LEU A 235 -7.12 11.95 -14.78
C LEU A 235 -8.36 11.56 -13.97
N CYS A 236 -9.51 11.42 -14.61
CA CYS A 236 -10.74 11.07 -13.91
C CYS A 236 -11.78 10.44 -14.83
N PRO A 237 -12.77 9.68 -14.30
CA PRO A 237 -13.99 9.35 -15.01
C PRO A 237 -14.81 10.60 -15.37
N SER A 238 -15.56 10.51 -16.46
CA SER A 238 -16.41 11.60 -16.99
C SER A 238 -17.42 12.13 -15.97
N LYS A 239 -17.85 11.31 -15.03
CA LYS A 239 -18.80 11.68 -13.95
C LYS A 239 -18.32 12.86 -13.08
N TYR A 240 -16.99 13.07 -12.96
CA TYR A 240 -16.43 14.16 -12.15
C TYR A 240 -16.21 15.47 -12.91
N VAL A 241 -16.19 15.43 -14.24
CA VAL A 241 -15.92 16.62 -15.07
C VAL A 241 -16.88 17.78 -14.78
N PRO A 242 -18.21 17.57 -14.64
CA PRO A 242 -19.11 18.66 -14.30
C PRO A 242 -18.81 19.31 -12.93
N ILE A 243 -18.32 18.53 -11.96
CA ILE A 243 -17.92 19.07 -10.64
C ILE A 243 -16.71 19.99 -10.81
N VAL A 244 -15.70 19.52 -11.55
CA VAL A 244 -14.46 20.25 -11.80
C VAL A 244 -14.75 21.55 -12.56
N LEU A 245 -15.49 21.49 -13.66
CA LEU A 245 -15.76 22.65 -14.50
C LEU A 245 -16.64 23.71 -13.82
N ARG A 246 -17.59 23.33 -12.97
CA ARG A 246 -18.35 24.27 -12.13
C ARG A 246 -17.50 25.02 -11.11
N ASN A 247 -16.32 24.50 -10.77
CA ASN A 247 -15.39 25.11 -9.84
C ASN A 247 -14.07 25.54 -10.53
N ALA A 248 -14.05 25.64 -11.84
CA ALA A 248 -12.85 25.94 -12.62
C ALA A 248 -12.18 27.26 -12.20
N ASP A 249 -12.96 28.25 -11.80
CA ASP A 249 -12.44 29.55 -11.29
C ASP A 249 -11.55 29.39 -10.06
N LYS A 250 -11.77 28.34 -9.25
CA LYS A 250 -10.94 28.00 -8.09
C LYS A 250 -9.73 27.16 -8.47
N LEU A 251 -9.64 26.69 -9.71
CA LEU A 251 -8.63 25.77 -10.20
C LEU A 251 -7.75 26.39 -11.32
N PRO A 252 -7.16 27.57 -11.13
CA PRO A 252 -6.44 28.29 -12.19
C PRO A 252 -5.21 27.52 -12.70
N ALA A 253 -4.71 26.60 -11.90
CA ALA A 253 -3.57 25.74 -12.24
C ALA A 253 -3.93 24.62 -13.22
N LEU A 254 -5.17 24.12 -13.18
CA LEU A 254 -5.62 22.99 -13.99
C LEU A 254 -5.65 23.37 -15.48
N LYS A 255 -5.01 22.58 -16.32
CA LYS A 255 -4.89 22.80 -17.77
C LYS A 255 -5.41 21.65 -18.61
N VAL A 256 -5.30 20.42 -18.09
CA VAL A 256 -5.71 19.23 -18.86
C VAL A 256 -6.55 18.30 -17.96
N ILE A 257 -7.68 17.86 -18.49
CA ILE A 257 -8.48 16.76 -17.94
C ILE A 257 -8.37 15.59 -18.91
N VAL A 258 -7.96 14.43 -18.39
CA VAL A 258 -7.86 13.17 -19.15
C VAL A 258 -8.98 12.24 -18.70
N LEU A 259 -9.90 11.92 -19.61
CA LEU A 259 -10.99 10.97 -19.35
C LEU A 259 -10.49 9.55 -19.43
N ILE A 260 -10.64 8.79 -18.35
CA ILE A 260 -10.19 7.40 -18.24
C ILE A 260 -11.28 6.38 -18.57
N ASP A 261 -12.52 6.80 -18.64
CA ASP A 261 -13.64 6.01 -19.16
C ASP A 261 -13.91 6.35 -20.62
N ARG A 262 -14.48 5.39 -21.35
CA ARG A 262 -15.06 5.71 -22.64
C ARG A 262 -16.39 6.40 -22.36
N PRO A 263 -16.63 7.64 -22.84
CA PRO A 263 -17.97 8.22 -22.81
C PRO A 263 -18.88 7.31 -23.65
N GLY A 264 -19.71 6.50 -22.99
CA GLY A 264 -20.63 5.59 -23.65
C GLY A 264 -19.98 4.36 -24.30
N SER A 265 -19.89 3.25 -23.56
CA SER A 265 -19.41 1.97 -24.09
C SER A 265 -20.47 1.19 -24.89
N ALA A 266 -21.71 1.65 -24.93
CA ALA A 266 -22.77 1.08 -25.74
C ALA A 266 -22.97 1.98 -26.98
N SER A 267 -22.54 1.49 -28.14
CA SER A 267 -22.82 2.06 -29.47
C SER A 267 -22.66 3.60 -29.53
N ALA A 268 -21.56 4.10 -30.09
CA ALA A 268 -21.34 5.53 -30.32
C ALA A 268 -22.46 6.08 -31.22
N THR A 269 -23.55 6.49 -30.61
CA THR A 269 -24.60 7.24 -31.30
C THR A 269 -24.13 8.70 -31.49
N LEU A 270 -24.61 9.38 -32.52
CA LEU A 270 -24.32 10.79 -32.79
C LEU A 270 -24.45 11.67 -31.52
N GLY A 271 -25.33 11.28 -30.57
CA GLY A 271 -25.54 11.97 -29.29
C GLY A 271 -24.38 11.90 -28.31
N GLU A 272 -23.50 10.88 -28.38
CA GLU A 272 -22.36 10.76 -27.48
C GLU A 272 -21.16 11.59 -27.94
N LEU A 273 -20.91 11.66 -29.23
CA LEU A 273 -19.95 12.60 -29.82
C LEU A 273 -20.31 14.03 -29.47
N SER A 274 -21.63 14.38 -29.49
CA SER A 274 -22.09 15.70 -29.09
C SER A 274 -21.89 16.00 -27.60
N LYS A 275 -21.99 15.01 -26.68
CA LYS A 275 -21.70 15.18 -25.24
C LYS A 275 -20.24 15.49 -24.99
N LEU A 276 -19.33 14.74 -25.61
CA LEU A 276 -17.88 14.97 -25.46
C LEU A 276 -17.50 16.36 -26.03
N GLN A 277 -18.07 16.73 -27.15
CA GLN A 277 -17.83 18.04 -27.76
C GLN A 277 -18.31 19.17 -26.85
N LEU A 278 -19.53 19.09 -26.30
CA LEU A 278 -20.06 20.05 -25.34
C LEU A 278 -19.15 20.20 -24.09
N VAL A 279 -18.65 19.07 -23.57
CA VAL A 279 -17.73 19.10 -22.44
C VAL A 279 -16.40 19.77 -22.81
N ARG A 280 -15.88 19.53 -24.01
CA ARG A 280 -14.65 20.18 -24.51
C ARG A 280 -14.85 21.68 -24.67
N GLU A 281 -15.98 22.12 -25.27
CA GLU A 281 -16.32 23.53 -25.44
C GLU A 281 -16.47 24.23 -24.07
N TRP A 282 -17.16 23.60 -23.12
CA TRP A 282 -17.28 24.12 -21.75
C TRP A 282 -15.93 24.26 -21.08
N ALA A 283 -15.08 23.23 -21.15
CA ALA A 283 -13.73 23.25 -20.57
C ALA A 283 -12.86 24.35 -21.22
N ALA A 284 -12.95 24.52 -22.53
CA ALA A 284 -12.19 25.52 -23.27
C ALA A 284 -12.53 26.96 -22.81
N MET A 285 -13.77 27.25 -22.40
CA MET A 285 -14.16 28.55 -21.80
C MET A 285 -13.35 28.88 -20.53
N HIS A 286 -12.81 27.88 -19.87
CA HIS A 286 -11.94 28.01 -18.67
C HIS A 286 -10.46 27.82 -18.99
N GLY A 287 -10.08 27.70 -20.26
CA GLY A 287 -8.70 27.43 -20.66
C GLY A 287 -8.21 26.03 -20.25
N ILE A 288 -9.10 25.05 -20.19
CA ILE A 288 -8.84 23.65 -19.85
C ILE A 288 -9.08 22.79 -21.09
N GLU A 289 -8.12 21.91 -21.41
CA GLU A 289 -8.28 20.91 -22.46
C GLU A 289 -8.86 19.61 -21.89
N VAL A 290 -9.79 18.97 -22.60
CA VAL A 290 -10.34 17.64 -22.27
C VAL A 290 -9.94 16.66 -23.36
N ARG A 291 -9.23 15.61 -22.97
CA ARG A 291 -8.73 14.56 -23.85
C ARG A 291 -9.11 13.17 -23.31
N ASN A 292 -9.29 12.19 -24.21
CA ASN A 292 -9.43 10.80 -23.79
C ASN A 292 -8.06 10.19 -23.46
N TYR A 293 -8.03 9.24 -22.55
CA TYR A 293 -6.80 8.54 -22.14
C TYR A 293 -6.05 7.97 -23.34
N LYS A 294 -6.78 7.30 -24.27
CA LYS A 294 -6.16 6.76 -25.49
C LYS A 294 -5.54 7.85 -26.37
N GLU A 295 -6.21 9.02 -26.54
CA GLU A 295 -5.65 10.15 -27.31
C GLU A 295 -4.31 10.61 -26.71
N VAL A 296 -4.24 10.66 -25.37
CA VAL A 296 -3.00 11.04 -24.67
C VAL A 296 -1.90 10.02 -24.89
N LEU A 297 -2.20 8.73 -24.78
CA LEU A 297 -1.22 7.67 -25.07
C LEU A 297 -0.75 7.74 -26.53
N ASP A 298 -1.65 7.93 -27.51
CA ASP A 298 -1.32 8.04 -28.93
C ASP A 298 -0.42 9.26 -29.23
N ILE A 299 -0.56 10.36 -28.47
CA ILE A 299 0.33 11.53 -28.57
C ILE A 299 1.73 11.14 -28.04
N GLY A 300 1.82 10.52 -26.88
CA GLY A 300 3.10 10.11 -26.31
C GLY A 300 3.84 9.08 -27.16
N ALA A 301 3.12 8.11 -27.71
CA ALA A 301 3.70 7.11 -28.62
C ALA A 301 4.30 7.75 -29.88
N ARG A 302 3.73 8.86 -30.38
CA ARG A 302 4.27 9.61 -31.53
C ARG A 302 5.43 10.54 -31.16
N HIS A 303 5.52 10.94 -29.91
CA HIS A 303 6.52 11.87 -29.40
C HIS A 303 7.21 11.29 -28.16
N PRO A 304 8.03 10.23 -28.30
CA PRO A 304 8.66 9.58 -27.16
C PRO A 304 9.71 10.49 -26.50
N TYR A 305 9.64 10.58 -25.17
CA TYR A 305 10.63 11.25 -24.34
C TYR A 305 11.33 10.21 -23.45
N PRO A 306 12.66 10.38 -23.21
CA PRO A 306 13.37 9.50 -22.30
C PRO A 306 12.83 9.60 -20.88
N HIS A 307 12.87 8.50 -20.13
CA HIS A 307 12.59 8.53 -18.70
C HIS A 307 13.64 9.38 -17.97
N VAL A 308 13.19 10.13 -17.00
CA VAL A 308 14.02 10.97 -16.11
C VAL A 308 13.65 10.59 -14.67
N PRO A 309 14.11 9.41 -14.21
CA PRO A 309 13.76 8.95 -12.86
C PRO A 309 14.43 9.82 -11.81
N ASN A 310 13.77 9.96 -10.67
CA ASN A 310 14.24 10.78 -9.58
C ASN A 310 15.52 10.22 -8.96
N LYS A 311 16.62 10.98 -9.02
CA LYS A 311 17.91 10.62 -8.43
C LYS A 311 18.08 11.15 -7.00
N ASP A 312 17.39 12.23 -6.66
CA ASP A 312 17.39 12.77 -5.30
C ASP A 312 16.25 12.16 -4.49
N LEU A 313 16.62 11.29 -3.56
CA LEU A 313 15.67 10.60 -2.70
C LEU A 313 14.87 11.53 -1.79
N ASN A 314 15.31 12.78 -1.57
CA ASN A 314 14.58 13.75 -0.77
C ASN A 314 13.50 14.49 -1.56
N ASN A 315 13.45 14.31 -2.88
CA ASN A 315 12.41 14.91 -3.69
C ASN A 315 11.02 14.37 -3.32
N LEU A 316 10.04 15.29 -3.37
CA LEU A 316 8.64 14.97 -3.17
C LEU A 316 8.14 14.04 -4.29
N SER A 317 7.71 12.86 -3.91
CA SER A 317 7.12 11.87 -4.81
C SER A 317 5.62 12.06 -4.95
N THR A 318 4.93 12.26 -3.82
CA THR A 318 3.47 12.39 -3.81
C THR A 318 2.99 13.23 -2.63
N LEU A 319 1.84 13.89 -2.82
CA LEU A 319 1.06 14.44 -1.72
C LEU A 319 -0.06 13.46 -1.37
N CYS A 320 -0.08 13.01 -0.10
CA CYS A 320 -1.12 12.15 0.40
C CYS A 320 -2.04 12.93 1.36
N TYR A 321 -3.30 13.08 0.97
CA TYR A 321 -4.24 13.87 1.75
C TYR A 321 -4.95 13.04 2.81
N THR A 322 -4.98 13.56 4.05
CA THR A 322 -5.69 12.94 5.18
C THR A 322 -6.82 13.86 5.65
N SER A 323 -7.89 13.25 6.19
CA SER A 323 -8.94 14.01 6.85
C SER A 323 -8.38 14.69 8.10
N GLY A 324 -8.29 16.02 8.07
CA GLY A 324 -7.89 16.80 9.23
C GLY A 324 -8.97 16.81 10.31
N THR A 325 -8.58 16.75 11.58
CA THR A 325 -9.49 16.93 12.73
C THR A 325 -10.13 18.34 12.78
N THR A 326 -9.67 19.25 11.93
CA THR A 326 -10.08 20.68 11.87
C THR A 326 -10.86 21.04 10.62
N GLY A 327 -11.30 20.08 9.81
CA GLY A 327 -12.20 20.28 8.66
C GLY A 327 -11.55 20.09 7.28
N LEU A 328 -10.52 20.85 6.89
CA LEU A 328 -9.91 20.70 5.56
C LEU A 328 -8.84 19.59 5.52
N PRO A 329 -8.76 18.82 4.41
CA PRO A 329 -7.73 17.79 4.24
C PRO A 329 -6.32 18.38 4.30
N LYS A 330 -5.38 17.66 4.93
CA LYS A 330 -3.96 18.03 5.02
C LYS A 330 -3.14 17.24 4.02
N GLY A 331 -2.29 17.93 3.27
CA GLY A 331 -1.37 17.29 2.32
C GLY A 331 -0.08 16.85 3.01
N VAL A 332 0.06 15.56 3.25
CA VAL A 332 1.30 14.96 3.78
C VAL A 332 2.29 14.84 2.63
N ARG A 333 3.50 15.38 2.83
CA ARG A 333 4.59 15.38 1.85
C ARG A 333 5.34 14.05 1.95
N VAL A 334 5.17 13.19 0.97
CA VAL A 334 5.81 11.86 0.89
C VAL A 334 7.00 11.94 -0.04
N THR A 335 8.21 11.76 0.50
CA THR A 335 9.45 11.74 -0.28
C THR A 335 9.72 10.37 -0.90
N THR A 336 10.56 10.32 -1.93
CA THR A 336 11.02 9.06 -2.52
C THR A 336 11.76 8.21 -1.47
N ARG A 337 12.57 8.82 -0.61
CA ARG A 337 13.26 8.14 0.50
C ARG A 337 12.29 7.44 1.45
N GLY A 338 11.22 8.15 1.82
CA GLY A 338 10.22 7.60 2.74
C GLY A 338 9.49 6.38 2.17
N LEU A 339 9.14 6.43 0.89
CA LEU A 339 8.56 5.26 0.22
C LEU A 339 9.52 4.07 0.18
N LEU A 340 10.79 4.31 -0.16
CA LEU A 340 11.81 3.27 -0.28
C LEU A 340 12.06 2.51 1.01
N GLU A 341 12.20 3.22 2.13
CA GLU A 341 12.42 2.56 3.43
C GLU A 341 11.27 1.60 3.75
N GLY A 342 10.02 2.03 3.47
CA GLY A 342 8.85 1.18 3.66
C GLY A 342 8.91 -0.09 2.79
N LEU A 343 9.26 0.03 1.52
CA LEU A 343 9.32 -1.09 0.59
C LEU A 343 10.41 -2.10 0.97
N GLU A 344 11.63 -1.62 1.22
CA GLU A 344 12.75 -2.48 1.56
C GLU A 344 12.59 -3.14 2.94
N GLY A 345 12.03 -2.40 3.90
CA GLY A 345 11.77 -2.97 5.21
C GLY A 345 10.67 -4.02 5.21
N LEU A 346 9.61 -3.84 4.41
CA LEU A 346 8.58 -4.87 4.22
C LEU A 346 9.14 -6.15 3.65
N ARG A 347 10.17 -6.09 2.81
CA ARG A 347 10.86 -7.25 2.26
C ARG A 347 11.45 -8.17 3.34
N TRP A 348 11.91 -7.60 4.46
CA TRP A 348 12.43 -8.37 5.60
C TRP A 348 11.35 -8.86 6.56
N VAL A 349 10.12 -8.44 6.35
CA VAL A 349 8.95 -8.89 7.12
C VAL A 349 8.11 -9.89 6.33
N ILE A 350 7.98 -9.67 5.01
CA ILE A 350 7.19 -10.51 4.12
C ILE A 350 8.16 -11.31 3.26
N SER A 351 8.39 -12.56 3.63
CA SER A 351 9.27 -13.47 2.89
C SER A 351 8.75 -13.75 1.47
N ASP A 352 9.67 -14.01 0.54
CA ASP A 352 9.42 -14.23 -0.89
C ASP A 352 8.27 -15.22 -1.13
N ARG A 353 7.22 -14.71 -1.77
CA ARG A 353 6.06 -15.45 -2.27
C ARG A 353 5.76 -14.94 -3.66
N GLU A 354 5.14 -15.75 -4.46
CA GLU A 354 4.47 -15.22 -5.64
C GLU A 354 3.35 -14.28 -5.18
N LEU A 355 3.48 -12.99 -5.48
CA LEU A 355 2.56 -11.96 -5.01
C LEU A 355 1.49 -11.70 -6.05
N VAL A 356 0.33 -12.29 -5.87
CA VAL A 356 -0.91 -11.91 -6.55
C VAL A 356 -1.80 -11.22 -5.53
N SER A 357 -2.03 -9.93 -5.68
CA SER A 357 -2.81 -9.13 -4.73
C SER A 357 -4.10 -8.61 -5.35
N ILE A 358 -5.14 -8.47 -4.52
CA ILE A 358 -6.33 -7.73 -4.91
C ILE A 358 -6.22 -6.27 -4.45
N SER A 359 -6.54 -5.33 -5.34
CA SER A 359 -6.66 -3.90 -5.03
C SER A 359 -8.13 -3.54 -4.83
N TYR A 360 -8.51 -3.21 -3.59
CA TYR A 360 -9.88 -2.80 -3.25
C TYR A 360 -9.95 -1.73 -2.14
N LEU A 361 -8.89 -1.57 -1.36
CA LEU A 361 -8.77 -0.43 -0.44
C LEU A 361 -8.44 0.83 -1.24
N PRO A 362 -8.83 2.02 -0.80
CA PRO A 362 -8.59 3.24 -1.58
C PRO A 362 -7.09 3.49 -1.82
N LEU A 363 -6.67 3.58 -3.09
CA LEU A 363 -5.29 3.88 -3.47
C LEU A 363 -4.86 5.30 -3.03
N ALA A 364 -5.83 6.18 -2.77
CA ALA A 364 -5.59 7.48 -2.15
C ALA A 364 -5.04 7.36 -0.72
N HIS A 365 -5.32 6.25 -0.02
CA HIS A 365 -4.78 5.98 1.31
C HIS A 365 -3.36 5.44 1.22
N ILE A 366 -2.47 5.93 2.09
CA ILE A 366 -1.05 5.56 2.07
C ILE A 366 -0.81 4.05 2.25
N TYR A 367 -1.66 3.35 2.98
CA TYR A 367 -1.55 1.91 3.19
C TYR A 367 -1.68 1.14 1.88
N GLU A 368 -2.75 1.34 1.11
CA GLU A 368 -2.95 0.65 -0.17
C GLU A 368 -1.91 1.07 -1.19
N ARG A 369 -1.58 2.37 -1.24
CA ARG A 369 -0.53 2.90 -2.11
C ARG A 369 0.82 2.24 -1.86
N GLY A 370 1.26 2.17 -0.61
CA GLY A 370 2.49 1.49 -0.22
C GLY A 370 2.44 0.01 -0.53
N TRP A 371 1.28 -0.63 -0.29
CA TRP A 371 1.08 -2.05 -0.57
C TRP A 371 1.17 -2.38 -2.07
N GLU A 372 0.43 -1.68 -2.94
CA GLU A 372 0.49 -1.91 -4.39
C GLU A 372 1.89 -1.63 -4.95
N THR A 373 2.54 -0.54 -4.47
CA THR A 373 3.92 -0.25 -4.85
C THR A 373 4.86 -1.38 -4.42
N TYR A 374 4.68 -1.94 -3.21
CA TYR A 374 5.46 -3.09 -2.74
C TYR A 374 5.25 -4.33 -3.61
N VAL A 375 4.00 -4.66 -3.97
CA VAL A 375 3.70 -5.81 -4.83
C VAL A 375 4.45 -5.70 -6.17
N LEU A 376 4.40 -4.55 -6.83
CA LEU A 376 5.12 -4.31 -8.09
C LEU A 376 6.65 -4.25 -7.89
N TYR A 377 7.10 -3.69 -6.77
CA TYR A 377 8.51 -3.66 -6.40
C TYR A 377 9.10 -5.07 -6.27
N MET A 378 8.32 -6.02 -5.79
CA MET A 378 8.67 -7.45 -5.69
C MET A 378 8.39 -8.23 -6.99
N GLY A 379 7.93 -7.59 -8.04
CA GLY A 379 7.60 -8.22 -9.31
C GLY A 379 6.32 -9.06 -9.28
N GLY A 380 5.38 -8.73 -8.42
CA GLY A 380 4.07 -9.36 -8.32
C GLY A 380 3.06 -8.81 -9.30
N SER A 381 1.79 -9.21 -9.14
CA SER A 381 0.67 -8.76 -9.96
C SER A 381 -0.50 -8.27 -9.11
N ILE A 382 -1.26 -7.31 -9.64
CA ILE A 382 -2.39 -6.67 -8.96
C ILE A 382 -3.64 -6.84 -9.79
N GLY A 383 -4.67 -7.49 -9.22
CA GLY A 383 -6.01 -7.55 -9.78
C GLY A 383 -6.91 -6.51 -9.13
N TYR A 384 -7.50 -5.63 -9.92
CA TYR A 384 -8.42 -4.61 -9.43
C TYR A 384 -9.82 -5.17 -9.26
N PHE A 385 -10.45 -4.87 -8.12
CA PHE A 385 -11.83 -5.30 -7.86
C PHE A 385 -12.83 -4.58 -8.80
N SER A 386 -14.05 -5.10 -8.87
CA SER A 386 -15.12 -4.59 -9.75
C SER A 386 -15.61 -3.16 -9.44
N GLY A 387 -15.11 -2.54 -8.38
CA GLY A 387 -15.60 -1.24 -7.89
C GLY A 387 -16.83 -1.35 -6.97
N GLN A 388 -17.36 -2.56 -6.78
CA GLN A 388 -18.54 -2.86 -5.94
C GLN A 388 -18.12 -3.75 -4.78
N ILE A 389 -18.16 -3.22 -3.56
CA ILE A 389 -17.71 -3.95 -2.35
C ILE A 389 -18.55 -5.20 -2.06
N GLU A 390 -19.79 -5.24 -2.55
CA GLU A 390 -20.69 -6.39 -2.45
C GLU A 390 -20.20 -7.58 -3.28
N ARG A 391 -19.48 -7.29 -4.38
CA ARG A 391 -18.90 -8.29 -5.30
C ARG A 391 -17.47 -8.69 -4.94
N LEU A 392 -16.88 -8.11 -3.89
CA LEU A 392 -15.49 -8.39 -3.50
C LEU A 392 -15.21 -9.90 -3.35
N MET A 393 -16.15 -10.65 -2.79
CA MET A 393 -15.97 -12.11 -2.62
C MET A 393 -15.94 -12.84 -3.96
N GLU A 394 -16.71 -12.39 -4.94
CA GLU A 394 -16.68 -12.90 -6.31
C GLU A 394 -15.34 -12.57 -6.99
N ASP A 395 -14.89 -11.32 -6.86
CA ASP A 395 -13.61 -10.90 -7.40
C ASP A 395 -12.44 -11.70 -6.81
N LEU A 396 -12.45 -11.98 -5.50
CA LEU A 396 -11.46 -12.82 -4.82
C LEU A 396 -11.46 -14.27 -5.35
N GLN A 397 -12.64 -14.84 -5.58
CA GLN A 397 -12.77 -16.21 -6.10
C GLN A 397 -12.23 -16.33 -7.53
N ILE A 398 -12.43 -15.31 -8.35
CA ILE A 398 -11.95 -15.29 -9.73
C ILE A 398 -10.46 -14.99 -9.80
N LEU A 399 -9.98 -14.01 -9.01
CA LEU A 399 -8.57 -13.61 -8.98
C LEU A 399 -7.65 -14.66 -8.35
N GLN A 400 -8.13 -15.33 -7.29
CA GLN A 400 -7.36 -16.28 -6.49
C GLN A 400 -6.05 -15.68 -5.93
N PRO A 401 -6.10 -14.58 -5.18
CA PRO A 401 -4.91 -13.90 -4.71
C PRO A 401 -4.12 -14.76 -3.72
N THR A 402 -2.80 -14.53 -3.66
CA THR A 402 -1.90 -15.15 -2.67
C THR A 402 -1.72 -14.31 -1.42
N VAL A 403 -1.91 -13.00 -1.55
CA VAL A 403 -1.80 -12.01 -0.47
C VAL A 403 -2.98 -11.04 -0.53
N MET A 404 -3.39 -10.53 0.64
CA MET A 404 -4.54 -9.63 0.72
C MET A 404 -4.29 -8.51 1.75
N PRO A 405 -4.24 -7.23 1.35
CA PRO A 405 -4.35 -6.14 2.30
C PRO A 405 -5.77 -6.10 2.85
N SER A 406 -5.95 -5.79 4.12
CA SER A 406 -7.28 -5.77 4.72
C SER A 406 -7.39 -4.73 5.84
N VAL A 407 -8.61 -4.52 6.28
CA VAL A 407 -8.95 -3.69 7.44
C VAL A 407 -9.92 -4.45 8.34
N PRO A 408 -9.98 -4.14 9.66
CA PRO A 408 -10.82 -4.88 10.61
C PRO A 408 -12.28 -5.00 10.19
N ARG A 409 -12.85 -3.98 9.58
CA ARG A 409 -14.25 -4.00 9.10
C ARG A 409 -14.52 -5.14 8.10
N VAL A 410 -13.60 -5.41 7.18
CA VAL A 410 -13.71 -6.48 6.20
C VAL A 410 -13.53 -7.84 6.88
N LEU A 411 -12.55 -7.96 7.77
CA LEU A 411 -12.31 -9.18 8.55
C LEU A 411 -13.49 -9.53 9.45
N ASN A 412 -14.07 -8.55 10.15
CA ASN A 412 -15.27 -8.73 10.96
C ASN A 412 -16.47 -9.23 10.12
N ARG A 413 -16.65 -8.71 8.90
CA ARG A 413 -17.70 -9.18 7.99
C ARG A 413 -17.50 -10.63 7.57
N ILE A 414 -16.27 -11.04 7.26
CA ILE A 414 -15.95 -12.44 6.91
C ILE A 414 -16.17 -13.36 8.13
N ALA A 415 -15.66 -12.97 9.30
CA ALA A 415 -15.86 -13.73 10.54
C ALA A 415 -17.33 -13.87 10.91
N GLY A 416 -18.11 -12.78 10.80
CA GLY A 416 -19.56 -12.79 11.04
C GLY A 416 -20.31 -13.74 10.13
N GLN A 417 -19.91 -13.87 8.87
CA GLN A 417 -20.50 -14.86 7.96
C GLN A 417 -20.17 -16.31 8.35
N ILE A 418 -18.95 -16.56 8.83
CA ILE A 418 -18.56 -17.88 9.35
C ILE A 418 -19.39 -18.18 10.60
N GLN A 419 -19.52 -17.22 11.53
CA GLN A 419 -20.30 -17.36 12.76
C GLN A 419 -21.79 -17.66 12.47
N MET A 420 -22.41 -16.92 11.56
CA MET A 420 -23.82 -17.20 11.15
C MET A 420 -24.00 -18.62 10.62
N GLN A 421 -22.99 -19.18 9.95
CA GLN A 421 -23.05 -20.59 9.49
C GLN A 421 -22.84 -21.59 10.62
N MET A 422 -22.04 -21.25 11.63
CA MET A 422 -21.90 -22.08 12.85
C MET A 422 -23.22 -22.14 13.63
N ASP A 423 -23.94 -21.02 13.70
CA ASP A 423 -25.20 -20.88 14.44
C ASP A 423 -26.41 -21.43 13.63
N ALA A 424 -26.21 -21.74 12.34
CA ALA A 424 -27.27 -22.27 11.50
C ALA A 424 -27.77 -23.62 12.01
N PRO A 425 -29.11 -23.85 12.06
CA PRO A 425 -29.70 -25.12 12.52
C PRO A 425 -29.29 -26.28 11.62
N GLY A 426 -29.17 -27.50 12.23
CA GLY A 426 -28.90 -28.74 11.53
C GLY A 426 -27.45 -29.22 11.61
N LEU A 427 -27.17 -30.33 10.89
CA LEU A 427 -25.88 -31.03 10.96
C LEU A 427 -24.71 -30.20 10.42
N LYS A 428 -24.93 -29.33 9.44
CA LYS A 428 -23.86 -28.52 8.83
C LYS A 428 -23.30 -27.50 9.82
N GLY A 429 -24.17 -26.77 10.53
CA GLY A 429 -23.76 -25.81 11.56
C GLY A 429 -23.01 -26.53 12.69
N LYS A 430 -23.60 -27.62 13.24
CA LYS A 430 -22.93 -28.41 14.30
C LYS A 430 -21.57 -28.95 13.88
N LEU A 431 -21.42 -29.39 12.62
CA LEU A 431 -20.16 -29.90 12.10
C LEU A 431 -19.11 -28.79 11.98
N LEU A 432 -19.50 -27.61 11.48
CA LEU A 432 -18.63 -26.44 11.38
C LEU A 432 -18.18 -25.98 12.78
N THR A 433 -19.11 -25.87 13.72
CA THR A 433 -18.81 -25.52 15.13
C THR A 433 -17.81 -26.50 15.74
N LYS A 434 -18.06 -27.82 15.58
CA LYS A 434 -17.11 -28.84 16.07
C LYS A 434 -15.73 -28.71 15.42
N ALA A 435 -15.67 -28.45 14.13
CA ALA A 435 -14.42 -28.26 13.38
C ALA A 435 -13.65 -27.03 13.86
N VAL A 436 -14.34 -25.90 14.08
CA VAL A 436 -13.75 -24.66 14.62
C VAL A 436 -13.18 -24.92 16.02
N HIS A 437 -13.95 -25.51 16.94
CA HIS A 437 -13.48 -25.81 18.30
C HIS A 437 -12.25 -26.72 18.28
N ALA A 438 -12.25 -27.78 17.49
CA ALA A 438 -11.13 -28.70 17.38
C ALA A 438 -9.86 -28.02 16.85
N LYS A 439 -10.02 -27.11 15.87
CA LYS A 439 -8.86 -26.35 15.34
C LYS A 439 -8.38 -25.28 16.28
N LEU A 440 -9.24 -24.57 17.01
CA LEU A 440 -8.83 -23.62 18.04
C LEU A 440 -8.08 -24.34 19.16
N GLU A 441 -8.55 -25.49 19.62
CA GLU A 441 -7.84 -26.27 20.62
C GLU A 441 -6.45 -26.73 20.14
N ASN A 442 -6.35 -27.20 18.88
CA ASN A 442 -5.07 -27.54 18.27
C ASN A 442 -4.16 -26.31 18.14
N TYR A 443 -4.73 -25.16 17.72
CA TYR A 443 -4.01 -23.91 17.61
C TYR A 443 -3.42 -23.44 18.94
N TYR A 444 -4.19 -23.52 20.02
CA TYR A 444 -3.69 -23.15 21.36
C TYR A 444 -2.62 -24.13 21.89
N LYS A 445 -2.72 -25.41 21.56
CA LYS A 445 -1.74 -26.43 21.99
C LYS A 445 -0.44 -26.42 21.19
N THR A 446 -0.54 -26.27 19.87
CA THR A 446 0.59 -26.48 18.96
C THR A 446 0.97 -25.23 18.19
N GLY A 447 0.07 -24.23 18.16
CA GLY A 447 0.14 -23.06 17.33
C GLY A 447 -0.11 -23.33 15.84
N SER A 448 -0.48 -24.53 15.43
CA SER A 448 -0.75 -24.85 14.04
C SER A 448 -2.12 -24.32 13.62
N VAL A 449 -2.17 -23.58 12.53
CA VAL A 449 -3.42 -23.14 11.87
C VAL A 449 -4.00 -24.21 10.97
N THR A 450 -3.34 -25.38 10.82
CA THR A 450 -3.75 -26.47 9.95
C THR A 450 -4.21 -27.69 10.75
N HIS A 451 -5.13 -28.48 10.16
CA HIS A 451 -5.62 -29.74 10.73
C HIS A 451 -6.05 -30.68 9.59
N ALA A 452 -5.31 -31.76 9.40
CA ALA A 452 -5.42 -32.66 8.24
C ALA A 452 -6.87 -33.07 7.89
N LEU A 453 -7.67 -33.46 8.89
CA LEU A 453 -9.05 -33.88 8.69
C LEU A 453 -9.99 -32.71 8.39
N TRP A 454 -9.98 -31.68 9.26
CA TRP A 454 -10.96 -30.59 9.17
C TRP A 454 -10.67 -29.65 8.00
N ASP A 455 -9.41 -29.46 7.62
CA ASP A 455 -9.05 -28.64 6.46
C ASP A 455 -9.59 -29.24 5.15
N ARG A 456 -9.58 -30.56 5.04
CA ARG A 456 -10.09 -31.26 3.87
C ARG A 456 -11.61 -31.32 3.83
N LEU A 457 -12.26 -31.60 4.97
CA LEU A 457 -13.71 -31.83 5.03
C LEU A 457 -14.53 -30.54 5.09
N VAL A 458 -14.03 -29.51 5.79
CA VAL A 458 -14.77 -28.27 6.12
C VAL A 458 -14.09 -27.05 5.56
N PHE A 459 -12.83 -26.78 5.98
CA PHE A 459 -12.20 -25.48 5.74
C PHE A 459 -11.72 -25.28 4.31
N ARG A 460 -11.59 -26.29 3.49
CA ARG A 460 -11.36 -26.15 2.05
C ARG A 460 -12.41 -25.25 1.39
N LYS A 461 -13.69 -25.41 1.79
CA LYS A 461 -14.79 -24.58 1.27
C LYS A 461 -14.73 -23.15 1.81
N VAL A 462 -14.32 -22.97 3.06
CA VAL A 462 -14.15 -21.63 3.66
C VAL A 462 -13.02 -20.88 2.98
N ARG A 463 -11.87 -21.53 2.76
CA ARG A 463 -10.75 -20.93 2.02
C ARG A 463 -11.11 -20.54 0.59
N ALA A 464 -11.93 -21.36 -0.09
CA ALA A 464 -12.38 -21.07 -1.45
C ALA A 464 -13.19 -19.77 -1.57
N LEU A 465 -13.74 -19.23 -0.46
CA LEU A 465 -14.39 -17.93 -0.43
C LEU A 465 -13.43 -16.78 -0.78
N LEU A 466 -12.15 -16.94 -0.44
CA LEU A 466 -11.08 -15.99 -0.78
C LEU A 466 -10.21 -16.49 -1.95
N GLY A 467 -10.73 -17.36 -2.81
CA GLY A 467 -10.00 -17.93 -3.93
C GLY A 467 -9.14 -19.15 -3.59
N GLY A 468 -8.99 -19.52 -2.30
CA GLY A 468 -8.29 -20.73 -1.84
C GLY A 468 -6.76 -20.62 -1.70
N HIS A 469 -6.14 -19.54 -2.17
CA HIS A 469 -4.68 -19.38 -2.25
C HIS A 469 -4.11 -18.32 -1.30
N VAL A 470 -4.95 -17.56 -0.58
CA VAL A 470 -4.49 -16.51 0.35
C VAL A 470 -3.66 -17.12 1.47
N GLY A 471 -2.36 -16.86 1.45
CA GLY A 471 -1.39 -17.31 2.46
C GLY A 471 -0.98 -16.25 3.47
N LEU A 472 -1.26 -14.97 3.15
CA LEU A 472 -0.98 -13.84 4.04
C LEU A 472 -2.09 -12.79 3.92
N ILE A 473 -2.56 -12.32 5.07
CA ILE A 473 -3.41 -11.13 5.19
C ILE A 473 -2.70 -10.13 6.08
N LEU A 474 -2.54 -8.90 5.59
CA LEU A 474 -2.08 -7.79 6.40
C LEU A 474 -3.28 -6.93 6.79
N THR A 475 -3.41 -6.57 8.06
CA THR A 475 -4.48 -5.70 8.55
C THR A 475 -3.92 -4.57 9.39
N GLY A 476 -4.55 -3.40 9.28
CA GLY A 476 -4.11 -2.20 9.98
C GLY A 476 -5.20 -1.14 10.00
N SER A 477 -4.84 0.08 10.28
CA SER A 477 -5.70 1.28 10.39
C SER A 477 -6.62 1.33 11.62
N ALA A 478 -6.94 0.20 12.24
CA ALA A 478 -7.69 0.10 13.48
C ALA A 478 -7.38 -1.24 14.18
N PRO A 479 -7.60 -1.37 15.50
CA PRO A 479 -7.45 -2.64 16.21
C PRO A 479 -8.43 -3.70 15.71
N CYS A 480 -7.98 -4.95 15.61
CA CYS A 480 -8.84 -6.07 15.31
C CYS A 480 -9.12 -6.91 16.58
N ARG A 481 -10.35 -7.39 16.71
CA ARG A 481 -10.73 -8.23 17.86
C ARG A 481 -9.98 -9.55 17.84
N ARG A 482 -9.53 -10.00 19.01
CA ARG A 482 -8.77 -11.24 19.19
C ARG A 482 -9.50 -12.46 18.64
N ASP A 483 -10.77 -12.63 19.02
CA ASP A 483 -11.61 -13.76 18.61
C ASP A 483 -11.81 -13.82 17.09
N VAL A 484 -11.92 -12.66 16.43
CA VAL A 484 -12.00 -12.54 14.97
C VAL A 484 -10.71 -13.01 14.30
N LEU A 485 -9.54 -12.52 14.78
CA LEU A 485 -8.25 -12.91 14.22
C LEU A 485 -7.98 -14.40 14.39
N GLU A 486 -8.20 -14.95 15.59
CA GLU A 486 -8.00 -16.38 15.88
C GLU A 486 -8.93 -17.26 15.04
N LEU A 487 -10.22 -16.91 14.95
CA LEU A 487 -11.18 -17.61 14.08
C LEU A 487 -10.73 -17.61 12.63
N LEU A 488 -10.36 -16.45 12.09
CA LEU A 488 -9.97 -16.34 10.69
C LEU A 488 -8.65 -17.04 10.38
N ARG A 489 -7.65 -16.97 11.27
CA ARG A 489 -6.38 -17.71 11.12
C ARG A 489 -6.63 -19.20 10.93
N ILE A 490 -7.45 -19.82 11.79
CA ILE A 490 -7.74 -21.25 11.71
C ILE A 490 -8.71 -21.61 10.57
N ALA A 491 -9.69 -20.75 10.27
CA ALA A 491 -10.70 -21.02 9.24
C ALA A 491 -10.13 -20.87 7.82
N LEU A 492 -9.24 -19.91 7.61
CA LEU A 492 -8.59 -19.65 6.32
C LEU A 492 -7.24 -20.37 6.18
N CYS A 493 -6.69 -20.93 7.25
CA CYS A 493 -5.32 -21.51 7.30
C CYS A 493 -4.28 -20.50 6.82
N THR A 494 -4.43 -19.23 7.23
CA THR A 494 -3.70 -18.09 6.69
C THR A 494 -2.96 -17.36 7.82
N ASP A 495 -1.77 -16.86 7.51
CA ASP A 495 -1.06 -15.93 8.38
C ASP A 495 -1.73 -14.55 8.32
N ILE A 496 -2.28 -14.09 9.45
CA ILE A 496 -2.91 -12.77 9.55
C ILE A 496 -2.07 -11.94 10.51
N ARG A 497 -1.52 -10.85 10.00
CA ARG A 497 -0.63 -9.96 10.75
C ARG A 497 -1.25 -8.58 10.88
N GLU A 498 -1.15 -8.04 12.10
CA GLU A 498 -1.52 -6.65 12.36
C GLU A 498 -0.31 -5.75 12.16
N GLY A 499 -0.56 -4.55 11.61
CA GLY A 499 0.44 -3.52 11.46
C GLY A 499 -0.08 -2.16 11.92
N TYR A 500 0.84 -1.26 12.24
CA TYR A 500 0.58 0.11 12.64
C TYR A 500 1.41 1.09 11.82
N GLY A 501 0.80 2.20 11.46
CA GLY A 501 1.42 3.31 10.79
C GLY A 501 0.43 4.43 10.52
N GLN A 502 0.96 5.58 10.18
CA GLN A 502 0.23 6.79 9.82
C GLN A 502 0.68 7.26 8.44
N THR A 503 -0.05 8.19 7.84
CA THR A 503 0.37 8.79 6.56
C THR A 503 1.72 9.50 6.72
N GLU A 504 1.96 10.12 7.87
CA GLU A 504 3.16 10.86 8.23
C GLU A 504 4.42 9.98 8.36
N ASN A 505 4.28 8.65 8.36
CA ASN A 505 5.40 7.70 8.31
C ASN A 505 5.23 6.63 7.22
N ASN A 506 4.50 6.96 6.15
CA ASN A 506 4.26 6.06 5.00
C ASN A 506 3.62 4.71 5.38
N ALA A 507 2.76 4.68 6.42
CA ALA A 507 2.18 3.48 7.00
C ALA A 507 3.20 2.43 7.49
N TYR A 508 4.47 2.84 7.69
CA TYR A 508 5.58 1.95 7.98
C TYR A 508 6.16 2.20 9.39
N ALA A 509 5.46 1.81 10.44
CA ALA A 509 5.98 1.89 11.81
C ALA A 509 6.26 0.54 12.43
N SER A 510 5.28 -0.35 12.39
CA SER A 510 5.32 -1.64 13.10
C SER A 510 4.47 -2.67 12.35
N ILE A 511 4.91 -3.91 12.35
CA ILE A 511 4.19 -5.07 11.79
C ILE A 511 4.57 -6.34 12.57
N MET A 512 3.60 -7.21 12.80
CA MET A 512 3.86 -8.53 13.38
C MET A 512 4.81 -9.34 12.49
N GLY A 513 5.86 -9.89 13.09
CA GLY A 513 6.81 -10.75 12.39
C GLY A 513 6.22 -12.10 12.00
N PRO A 514 6.87 -12.81 11.05
CA PRO A 514 6.51 -14.18 10.70
C PRO A 514 6.51 -15.08 11.93
N GLY A 515 5.47 -15.92 12.04
CA GLY A 515 5.36 -16.89 13.13
C GLY A 515 4.89 -16.33 14.47
N ASP A 516 4.73 -15.02 14.64
CA ASP A 516 4.12 -14.47 15.86
C ASP A 516 2.61 -14.70 15.85
N ARG A 517 2.14 -15.44 16.83
CA ARG A 517 0.74 -15.87 16.96
C ARG A 517 -0.03 -15.08 18.00
N ARG A 518 0.67 -14.27 18.77
CA ARG A 518 0.09 -13.47 19.84
C ARG A 518 -0.71 -12.33 19.23
N VAL A 519 -1.95 -12.19 19.62
CA VAL A 519 -2.89 -11.17 19.12
C VAL A 519 -3.00 -9.99 20.07
N GLY A 520 -3.53 -8.85 19.58
CA GLY A 520 -3.71 -7.63 20.39
C GLY A 520 -2.43 -6.79 20.48
N CYS A 521 -1.51 -6.99 19.56
CA CYS A 521 -0.32 -6.17 19.37
C CYS A 521 -0.06 -5.95 17.88
N VAL A 522 0.70 -4.92 17.54
CA VAL A 522 1.09 -4.61 16.16
C VAL A 522 2.54 -5.04 15.85
N GLY A 523 3.14 -5.87 16.73
CA GLY A 523 4.50 -6.38 16.57
C GLY A 523 5.59 -5.39 17.03
N PRO A 524 6.86 -5.66 16.72
CA PRO A 524 7.95 -4.73 16.95
C PRO A 524 7.93 -3.61 15.92
N VAL A 525 8.71 -2.54 16.14
CA VAL A 525 8.98 -1.58 15.07
C VAL A 525 9.63 -2.26 13.87
N ASN A 526 9.35 -1.75 12.70
CA ASN A 526 9.92 -2.26 11.46
C ASN A 526 11.43 -1.99 11.37
N PRO A 527 12.18 -2.73 10.55
CA PRO A 527 13.59 -2.45 10.29
C PRO A 527 13.82 -0.99 9.86
N GLY A 528 14.81 -0.32 10.45
CA GLY A 528 15.10 1.09 10.20
C GLY A 528 14.29 2.09 11.04
N VAL A 529 13.26 1.64 11.75
CA VAL A 529 12.44 2.48 12.62
C VAL A 529 12.99 2.47 14.05
N GLU A 530 13.12 3.65 14.63
CA GLU A 530 13.37 3.87 16.05
C GLU A 530 12.10 4.36 16.74
N LEU A 531 11.84 3.82 17.92
CA LEU A 531 10.69 4.16 18.75
C LEU A 531 11.14 4.56 20.15
N ARG A 532 10.50 5.56 20.72
CA ARG A 532 10.47 5.82 22.17
C ARG A 532 9.09 6.22 22.63
N LEU A 533 8.80 6.03 23.91
CA LEU A 533 7.54 6.46 24.52
C LEU A 533 7.77 7.78 25.25
N ARG A 534 6.94 8.79 24.97
CA ARG A 534 6.91 10.07 25.69
C ARG A 534 5.92 10.00 26.82
N ASP A 535 6.31 10.42 28.01
CA ASP A 535 5.42 10.47 29.16
C ASP A 535 4.23 11.40 28.88
N CYS A 536 3.04 10.95 29.28
CA CYS A 536 1.77 11.68 29.25
C CYS A 536 1.16 11.64 30.65
N PRO A 537 1.74 12.35 31.64
CA PRO A 537 1.30 12.27 33.04
C PRO A 537 -0.14 12.73 33.22
N GLU A 538 -0.63 13.65 32.37
CA GLU A 538 -2.02 14.09 32.35
C GLU A 538 -3.00 12.97 31.98
N LEU A 539 -2.52 11.92 31.30
CA LEU A 539 -3.29 10.71 30.96
C LEU A 539 -2.97 9.53 31.89
N GLY A 540 -2.07 9.71 32.86
CA GLY A 540 -1.62 8.65 33.76
C GLY A 540 -0.75 7.60 33.09
N TYR A 541 -0.06 7.94 31.99
CA TYR A 541 0.83 7.05 31.27
C TYR A 541 2.28 7.57 31.29
N THR A 542 3.18 6.72 31.79
CA THR A 542 4.59 7.07 31.86
C THR A 542 5.50 5.91 31.39
N SER A 543 6.68 6.27 30.94
CA SER A 543 7.74 5.33 30.55
C SER A 543 8.28 4.51 31.74
N GLN A 544 7.89 4.85 32.98
CA GLN A 544 8.26 4.15 34.21
C GLN A 544 7.18 3.20 34.71
N ASP A 545 6.04 3.11 34.02
CA ASP A 545 4.93 2.26 34.42
C ASP A 545 5.31 0.78 34.49
N LYS A 546 4.71 0.09 35.44
CA LYS A 546 4.88 -1.35 35.62
C LYS A 546 3.56 -2.08 35.38
N PRO A 547 3.56 -3.29 34.80
CA PRO A 547 4.74 -4.09 34.40
C PRO A 547 5.39 -3.63 33.08
N CYS A 548 4.75 -2.76 32.29
CA CYS A 548 5.22 -2.34 30.98
C CYS A 548 5.22 -0.81 30.85
N PRO A 549 6.23 -0.21 30.20
CA PRO A 549 6.27 1.21 29.93
C PRO A 549 5.11 1.62 29.01
N ARG A 550 4.50 2.79 29.27
CA ARG A 550 3.40 3.39 28.50
C ARG A 550 3.72 4.85 28.19
N GLY A 551 3.13 5.37 27.13
CA GLY A 551 3.29 6.77 26.75
C GLY A 551 2.88 7.03 25.31
N GLU A 552 2.99 8.28 24.87
CA GLU A 552 2.82 8.60 23.45
C GLU A 552 3.94 7.97 22.62
N ILE A 553 3.54 7.32 21.54
CA ILE A 553 4.46 6.71 20.58
C ILE A 553 5.15 7.83 19.80
N VAL A 554 6.48 7.83 19.85
CA VAL A 554 7.32 8.79 19.11
C VAL A 554 8.27 8.01 18.22
N LEU A 555 8.24 8.29 16.92
CA LEU A 555 8.94 7.51 15.91
C LEU A 555 10.00 8.33 15.17
N ARG A 556 11.08 7.68 14.77
CA ARG A 556 12.10 8.25 13.89
C ARG A 556 12.53 7.20 12.87
N SER A 557 12.55 7.59 11.60
CA SER A 557 13.06 6.80 10.47
C SER A 557 13.13 7.67 9.22
N ASN A 558 13.69 7.14 8.14
CA ASN A 558 13.61 7.80 6.84
C ASN A 558 12.18 7.79 6.23
N SER A 559 11.27 6.94 6.75
CA SER A 559 9.88 6.92 6.34
C SER A 559 9.04 8.07 6.93
N VAL A 560 9.56 8.79 7.92
CA VAL A 560 8.90 9.99 8.47
C VAL A 560 8.89 11.09 7.41
N PHE A 561 7.74 11.72 7.23
CA PHE A 561 7.52 12.79 6.27
C PHE A 561 8.36 14.03 6.57
N ASP A 562 8.52 14.91 5.58
CA ASP A 562 9.25 16.18 5.73
C ASP A 562 8.34 17.36 6.12
N GLY A 563 7.04 17.13 6.26
CA GLY A 563 6.06 18.10 6.72
C GLY A 563 4.74 18.08 5.98
N TYR A 564 3.84 18.97 6.36
CA TYR A 564 2.58 19.21 5.68
C TYR A 564 2.75 20.31 4.62
N GLU A 565 2.18 20.08 3.45
CA GLU A 565 2.19 21.05 2.36
C GLU A 565 1.49 22.35 2.80
N GLY A 566 2.23 23.48 2.74
CA GLY A 566 1.69 24.79 3.08
C GLY A 566 1.35 25.03 4.57
N ASP A 567 1.65 24.09 5.48
CA ASP A 567 1.33 24.21 6.91
C ASP A 567 2.58 23.99 7.79
N GLU A 568 3.47 25.00 7.80
CA GLU A 568 4.68 24.96 8.63
C GLU A 568 4.39 24.91 10.13
N LYS A 569 3.30 25.54 10.57
CA LYS A 569 2.92 25.54 11.99
C LYS A 569 2.60 24.12 12.44
N LYS A 570 1.75 23.43 11.70
CA LYS A 570 1.37 22.05 12.01
C LYS A 570 2.56 21.10 11.88
N THR A 571 3.43 21.34 10.91
CA THR A 571 4.69 20.58 10.75
C THR A 571 5.55 20.66 12.02
N LYS A 572 5.78 21.88 12.54
CA LYS A 572 6.54 22.10 13.79
C LYS A 572 5.87 21.50 15.03
N GLU A 573 4.54 21.45 15.08
CA GLU A 573 3.81 20.80 16.16
C GLU A 573 3.91 19.27 16.12
N THR A 574 4.15 18.69 14.93
CA THR A 574 4.15 17.25 14.69
C THR A 574 5.56 16.65 14.67
N LEU A 575 6.55 17.44 14.26
CA LEU A 575 7.96 17.03 14.19
C LEU A 575 8.78 17.68 15.31
N MET A 576 9.30 16.85 16.21
CA MET A 576 10.21 17.29 17.26
C MET A 576 11.66 17.16 16.76
N PRO A 577 12.52 18.18 16.91
CA PRO A 577 13.92 18.11 16.49
C PRO A 577 14.65 16.90 17.11
N GLY A 578 15.48 16.24 16.32
CA GLY A 578 16.42 15.24 16.80
C GLY A 578 17.63 15.91 17.45
N GLU A 579 18.03 15.42 18.61
CA GLU A 579 19.13 16.01 19.40
C GLU A 579 20.51 15.45 19.00
N ASP A 580 20.53 14.33 18.26
CA ASP A 580 21.73 13.60 17.83
C ASP A 580 22.06 13.81 16.33
N GLY A 581 21.41 14.76 15.68
CA GLY A 581 21.61 15.09 14.26
C GLY A 581 21.05 14.05 13.27
N LYS A 582 20.31 13.02 13.74
CA LYS A 582 19.79 11.93 12.89
C LYS A 582 18.40 12.20 12.28
N GLY A 583 17.90 13.41 12.36
CA GLY A 583 16.57 13.78 11.86
C GLY A 583 15.52 13.91 12.96
N PRO A 584 14.33 14.40 12.60
CA PRO A 584 13.28 14.69 13.55
C PRO A 584 12.59 13.42 14.07
N TRP A 585 11.92 13.57 15.21
CA TRP A 585 11.00 12.59 15.78
C TRP A 585 9.58 12.98 15.44
N LEU A 586 8.80 12.03 14.93
CA LEU A 586 7.36 12.16 14.69
C LEU A 586 6.61 11.95 16.00
N LEU A 587 5.88 12.96 16.44
CA LEU A 587 4.88 12.86 17.51
C LEU A 587 3.59 12.30 16.90
N THR A 588 3.28 11.04 17.19
CA THR A 588 2.18 10.34 16.51
C THR A 588 0.81 10.76 17.00
N GLY A 589 0.71 11.24 18.24
CA GLY A 589 -0.55 11.49 18.93
C GLY A 589 -1.27 10.20 19.34
N ASP A 590 -0.63 9.04 19.18
CA ASP A 590 -1.16 7.74 19.61
C ASP A 590 -0.42 7.28 20.88
N VAL A 591 -1.14 6.72 21.84
CA VAL A 591 -0.59 6.16 23.07
C VAL A 591 -0.41 4.67 22.90
N GLY A 592 0.75 4.17 23.33
CA GLY A 592 1.07 2.75 23.28
C GLY A 592 1.77 2.24 24.53
N ARG A 593 1.97 0.93 24.56
CA ARG A 593 2.85 0.27 25.53
C ARG A 593 3.75 -0.74 24.83
N ILE A 594 4.90 -1.01 25.43
CA ILE A 594 5.81 -2.08 25.01
C ILE A 594 5.65 -3.22 26.00
N ASP A 595 5.21 -4.38 25.50
CA ASP A 595 5.00 -5.53 26.36
C ASP A 595 6.32 -6.27 26.70
N GLU A 596 6.22 -7.31 27.54
CA GLU A 596 7.35 -8.11 28.01
C GLU A 596 8.13 -8.82 26.89
N TYR A 597 7.51 -8.99 25.71
CA TYR A 597 8.12 -9.57 24.51
C TYR A 597 8.76 -8.53 23.58
N GLY A 598 8.72 -7.25 23.97
CA GLY A 598 9.19 -6.15 23.13
C GLY A 598 8.30 -5.90 21.91
N ARG A 599 6.97 -5.99 22.05
CA ARG A 599 6.00 -5.69 21.01
C ARG A 599 5.22 -4.43 21.35
N LEU A 600 4.90 -3.67 20.35
CA LEU A 600 4.06 -2.48 20.50
C LEU A 600 2.58 -2.87 20.55
N GLN A 601 1.87 -2.32 21.52
CA GLN A 601 0.42 -2.37 21.63
C GLN A 601 -0.13 -0.96 21.61
N ILE A 602 -1.07 -0.69 20.73
CA ILE A 602 -1.75 0.60 20.67
C ILE A 602 -2.84 0.62 21.74
N ILE A 603 -2.84 1.64 22.58
CA ILE A 603 -3.83 1.84 23.63
C ILE A 603 -4.98 2.67 23.08
N ASP A 604 -4.71 3.91 22.62
CA ASP A 604 -5.66 4.82 21.99
C ASP A 604 -4.96 6.07 21.45
N ARG A 605 -5.73 7.00 20.91
CA ARG A 605 -5.26 8.34 20.57
C ARG A 605 -5.30 9.27 21.76
N VAL A 606 -4.28 10.11 21.92
CA VAL A 606 -4.23 11.14 22.96
C VAL A 606 -5.52 11.98 23.00
N LYS A 607 -6.08 12.30 21.83
CA LYS A 607 -7.30 13.12 21.69
C LYS A 607 -8.60 12.38 21.98
N ASN A 608 -8.60 11.05 21.91
CA ASN A 608 -9.79 10.21 22.14
C ASN A 608 -9.91 9.75 23.60
N LEU A 609 -8.90 10.00 24.42
CA LEU A 609 -8.92 9.65 25.82
C LEU A 609 -9.70 10.72 26.60
N ILE A 610 -10.88 10.34 27.12
CA ILE A 610 -11.72 11.20 27.95
C ILE A 610 -11.50 10.83 29.42
N LYS A 611 -11.21 11.85 30.24
CA LYS A 611 -11.18 11.72 31.70
C LYS A 611 -12.60 11.72 32.26
N LEU A 612 -13.01 10.63 32.85
CA LEU A 612 -14.27 10.56 33.55
C LEU A 612 -14.23 11.42 34.82
N ALA A 613 -15.42 11.77 35.33
CA ALA A 613 -15.57 12.56 36.57
C ALA A 613 -14.89 11.90 37.77
N GLN A 614 -14.74 10.57 37.78
CA GLN A 614 -14.06 9.80 38.83
C GLN A 614 -12.52 9.75 38.64
N GLY A 615 -11.98 10.39 37.60
CA GLY A 615 -10.53 10.43 37.32
C GLY A 615 -9.97 9.31 36.43
N GLU A 616 -10.80 8.35 36.06
CA GLU A 616 -10.42 7.29 35.11
C GLU A 616 -10.47 7.78 33.65
N TYR A 617 -9.54 7.29 32.80
CA TYR A 617 -9.54 7.59 31.38
C TYR A 617 -10.16 6.43 30.60
N ILE A 618 -11.12 6.75 29.75
CA ILE A 618 -11.75 5.79 28.85
C ILE A 618 -11.38 6.14 27.41
N ALA A 619 -10.97 5.10 26.67
CA ALA A 619 -10.82 5.11 25.23
C ALA A 619 -12.21 4.99 24.59
N ILE A 620 -12.68 6.02 23.88
CA ILE A 620 -14.04 6.03 23.28
C ILE A 620 -14.18 4.88 22.29
N GLU A 621 -13.16 4.64 21.47
CA GLU A 621 -13.16 3.57 20.44
C GLU A 621 -13.26 2.13 21.03
N LYS A 622 -13.06 1.96 22.34
CA LYS A 622 -13.24 0.66 23.00
C LYS A 622 -14.64 0.48 23.60
N VAL A 623 -15.41 1.54 23.66
CA VAL A 623 -16.79 1.53 24.20
C VAL A 623 -17.80 1.39 23.06
N GLU A 624 -17.49 1.89 21.87
CA GLU A 624 -18.25 1.66 20.63
C GLU A 624 -18.00 0.25 20.06
#